data_b9d01169944d42cd7e696a5796367c01
#
_entry.id   b9d01169944d42cd7e696a5796367c01
#
_cell.length_a   1.000
_cell.length_b   1.000
_cell.length_c   1.000
_cell.angle_alpha   90.00
_cell.angle_beta   90.00
_cell.angle_gamma   90.00
#
_symmetry.space_group_name_H-M   'P 1'
#
loop_
_entity.id
_entity.type
_entity.pdbx_description
1 polymer ?
#
loop_
_entity_poly.entity_id
_entity_poly.type
_entity_poly.pdbx_seq_one_letter_code
_entity_poly.pdbx_strand_id
1 'polypeptide(L)'
;MDLPGLVTGRLTVLAVYGDTGVGTALELALAAQGETQLVVDLGSLDRLSPDAAEILLRFAAAGAARGRLLRLAACPADAAAVMDRARGTGAAGPELYPTVPDALTAAVTTAAASGTGAEPGAALRPHALRLRHRLLAQACIARAQGMLVERYGLRDPQAAGTLLRAVARAHGMTRAVLAAALTRTPRPGPGEPGFPDTGPTAQPAVGFLGSPGALPLTQAAFLDALRDAVCAVAHARMADVQLLDRSDNTLWLESHCGFPDVFVRFFAVIDDAVTTACGEAARKSERVVVEDVVTAPYFDEDSRAVLLAAHCRSLQSTPIPGAGGQPQGMFSTHHARPGHAYTAAELGALDRIAEEAGAWLDWHRRTTLHRALEDLHDRARMI
;
A
#
# COMPACT_ATOMS: atom_id res chain seq x y z
N MET A 1 14.25 -13.16 15.84
CA MET A 1 12.93 -12.53 15.70
C MET A 1 13.20 -11.13 15.15
N ASP A 2 13.06 -10.97 13.83
CA ASP A 2 13.32 -9.68 13.20
C ASP A 2 12.08 -8.79 13.38
N LEU A 3 12.23 -7.74 14.19
CA LEU A 3 11.23 -6.67 14.27
C LEU A 3 11.42 -5.78 13.03
N PRO A 4 10.46 -5.69 12.12
CA PRO A 4 10.58 -4.80 10.97
C PRO A 4 10.44 -3.35 11.45
N GLY A 5 11.56 -2.66 11.61
CA GLY A 5 11.62 -1.21 11.80
C GLY A 5 11.69 -0.51 10.45
N LEU A 6 10.84 0.48 10.24
CA LEU A 6 10.93 1.37 9.09
C LEU A 6 11.59 2.67 9.56
N VAL A 7 12.82 2.88 9.15
CA VAL A 7 13.58 4.11 9.48
C VAL A 7 13.43 5.10 8.32
N THR A 8 12.88 6.26 8.59
CA THR A 8 12.92 7.40 7.66
C THR A 8 13.19 8.66 8.44
N GLY A 9 14.29 9.29 8.11
CA GLY A 9 14.89 10.53 8.57
C GLY A 9 14.48 11.17 9.92
N ARG A 10 13.23 11.01 10.40
CA ARG A 10 12.75 11.62 11.66
C ARG A 10 11.59 10.90 12.35
N LEU A 11 11.00 9.87 11.76
CA LEU A 11 9.89 9.11 12.33
C LEU A 11 10.10 7.61 12.14
N THR A 12 9.99 6.85 13.22
CA THR A 12 10.03 5.39 13.21
C THR A 12 8.73 4.84 13.76
N VAL A 13 8.20 3.78 13.13
CA VAL A 13 7.09 2.99 13.64
C VAL A 13 7.59 1.60 13.98
N LEU A 14 7.37 1.20 15.22
CA LEU A 14 7.75 -0.11 15.75
C LEU A 14 6.48 -0.88 16.13
N ALA A 15 6.24 -2.01 15.46
CA ALA A 15 5.14 -2.91 15.84
C ALA A 15 5.65 -4.00 16.78
N VAL A 16 4.94 -4.21 17.88
CA VAL A 16 5.26 -5.20 18.91
C VAL A 16 4.33 -6.39 18.78
N TYR A 17 4.89 -7.62 18.72
CA TYR A 17 4.14 -8.86 18.58
C TYR A 17 4.49 -9.86 19.69
N GLY A 18 3.45 -10.46 20.32
CA GLY A 18 3.56 -11.60 21.22
C GLY A 18 3.62 -11.28 22.73
N ASP A 19 3.19 -12.25 23.55
CA ASP A 19 2.94 -12.09 25.00
C ASP A 19 4.14 -12.28 25.92
N THR A 20 5.21 -12.91 25.48
CA THR A 20 6.33 -13.31 26.34
C THR A 20 7.67 -12.82 25.82
N GLY A 21 8.40 -12.11 26.66
CA GLY A 21 9.75 -11.61 26.35
C GLY A 21 9.77 -10.24 25.63
N VAL A 22 8.65 -9.52 25.66
CA VAL A 22 8.52 -8.17 25.06
C VAL A 22 9.54 -7.18 25.64
N GLY A 23 9.91 -7.32 26.92
CA GLY A 23 10.80 -6.40 27.62
C GLY A 23 12.15 -6.21 26.94
N THR A 24 12.97 -7.27 26.88
CA THR A 24 14.34 -7.17 26.36
C THR A 24 14.35 -6.87 24.84
N ALA A 25 13.44 -7.47 24.08
CA ALA A 25 13.33 -7.21 22.64
C ALA A 25 12.89 -5.77 22.36
N LEU A 26 11.97 -5.23 23.17
CA LEU A 26 11.53 -3.85 23.09
C LEU A 26 12.66 -2.88 23.47
N GLU A 27 13.42 -3.14 24.54
CA GLU A 27 14.59 -2.34 24.89
C GLU A 27 15.62 -2.26 23.77
N LEU A 28 15.99 -3.40 23.18
CA LEU A 28 16.93 -3.45 22.09
C LEU A 28 16.42 -2.71 20.85
N ALA A 29 15.13 -2.90 20.53
CA ALA A 29 14.51 -2.22 19.40
C ALA A 29 14.45 -0.70 19.60
N LEU A 30 14.07 -0.24 20.79
CA LEU A 30 14.02 1.17 21.14
C LEU A 30 15.42 1.80 21.21
N ALA A 31 16.41 1.09 21.75
CA ALA A 31 17.78 1.57 21.83
C ALA A 31 18.44 1.74 20.45
N ALA A 32 18.04 0.93 19.46
CA ALA A 32 18.54 1.01 18.09
C ALA A 32 18.01 2.21 17.29
N GLN A 33 16.97 2.93 17.80
CA GLN A 33 16.34 4.03 17.07
C GLN A 33 17.06 5.35 17.33
N GLY A 34 17.63 5.94 16.29
CA GLY A 34 18.27 7.25 16.32
C GLY A 34 17.33 8.44 16.08
N GLU A 35 16.03 8.19 15.90
CA GLU A 35 15.06 9.14 15.37
C GLU A 35 14.48 10.08 16.44
N THR A 36 13.99 11.25 16.02
CA THR A 36 13.40 12.25 16.91
C THR A 36 11.99 11.90 17.36
N GLN A 37 11.26 11.14 16.57
CA GLN A 37 9.89 10.73 16.88
C GLN A 37 9.73 9.21 16.69
N LEU A 38 9.00 8.60 17.60
CA LEU A 38 8.74 7.15 17.59
C LEU A 38 7.26 6.87 17.86
N VAL A 39 6.66 6.06 16.99
CA VAL A 39 5.33 5.47 17.20
C VAL A 39 5.52 3.99 17.49
N VAL A 40 4.97 3.50 18.61
CA VAL A 40 4.96 2.07 18.95
C VAL A 40 3.54 1.55 18.83
N ASP A 41 3.34 0.60 17.92
CA ASP A 41 2.07 -0.10 17.72
C ASP A 41 1.97 -1.27 18.69
N LEU A 42 1.01 -1.23 19.59
CA LEU A 42 0.73 -2.25 20.58
C LEU A 42 -0.54 -3.07 20.27
N GLY A 43 -1.11 -2.90 19.06
CA GLY A 43 -2.38 -3.50 18.69
C GLY A 43 -2.37 -5.03 18.56
N SER A 44 -1.20 -5.66 18.60
CA SER A 44 -1.06 -7.11 18.65
C SER A 44 -0.94 -7.68 20.05
N LEU A 45 -0.98 -6.84 21.07
CA LEU A 45 -0.93 -7.25 22.47
C LEU A 45 -2.33 -7.31 23.06
N ASP A 46 -2.66 -8.42 23.74
CA ASP A 46 -3.90 -8.54 24.51
C ASP A 46 -3.83 -7.73 25.81
N ARG A 47 -2.64 -7.59 26.38
CA ARG A 47 -2.38 -6.90 27.65
C ARG A 47 -0.98 -6.26 27.61
N LEU A 48 -0.85 -5.10 28.30
CA LEU A 48 0.44 -4.48 28.55
C LEU A 48 1.02 -4.98 29.89
N SER A 49 2.18 -5.65 29.85
CA SER A 49 2.85 -6.07 31.09
C SER A 49 3.44 -4.87 31.85
N PRO A 50 3.54 -4.94 33.20
CA PRO A 50 4.18 -3.88 33.99
C PRO A 50 5.63 -3.60 33.54
N ASP A 51 6.41 -4.63 33.22
CA ASP A 51 7.79 -4.49 32.75
C ASP A 51 7.86 -3.74 31.41
N ALA A 52 6.98 -4.07 30.46
CA ALA A 52 6.91 -3.35 29.20
C ALA A 52 6.50 -1.88 29.39
N ALA A 53 5.56 -1.60 30.30
CA ALA A 53 5.17 -0.24 30.64
C ALA A 53 6.33 0.56 31.23
N GLU A 54 7.11 -0.03 32.12
CA GLU A 54 8.29 0.61 32.73
C GLU A 54 9.36 0.93 31.68
N ILE A 55 9.63 0.01 30.73
CA ILE A 55 10.56 0.23 29.63
C ILE A 55 10.09 1.39 28.74
N LEU A 56 8.81 1.42 28.36
CA LEU A 56 8.24 2.49 27.55
C LEU A 56 8.32 3.85 28.26
N LEU A 57 8.04 3.88 29.56
CA LEU A 57 8.14 5.11 30.37
C LEU A 57 9.58 5.61 30.49
N ARG A 58 10.54 4.71 30.78
CA ARG A 58 11.98 5.06 30.82
C ARG A 58 12.44 5.61 29.49
N PHE A 59 12.02 4.97 28.38
CA PHE A 59 12.39 5.42 27.04
C PHE A 59 11.76 6.77 26.70
N ALA A 60 10.47 6.98 27.05
CA ALA A 60 9.80 8.26 26.88
C ALA A 60 10.51 9.40 27.64
N ALA A 61 10.84 9.17 28.91
CA ALA A 61 11.54 10.14 29.75
C ALA A 61 12.95 10.46 29.23
N ALA A 62 13.73 9.44 28.86
CA ALA A 62 15.05 9.61 28.29
C ALA A 62 15.00 10.26 26.89
N GLY A 63 13.95 10.02 26.13
CA GLY A 63 13.71 10.61 24.82
C GLY A 63 13.31 12.08 24.92
N ALA A 64 12.42 12.43 25.85
CA ALA A 64 11.96 13.81 26.07
C ALA A 64 13.12 14.76 26.35
N ALA A 65 14.10 14.34 27.16
CA ALA A 65 15.30 15.10 27.45
C ALA A 65 16.18 15.38 26.21
N ARG A 66 15.94 14.66 25.09
CA ARG A 66 16.67 14.78 23.82
C ARG A 66 15.78 15.29 22.69
N GLY A 67 14.59 15.79 22.98
CA GLY A 67 13.63 16.25 21.97
C GLY A 67 12.96 15.11 21.19
N ARG A 68 13.02 13.87 21.69
CA ARG A 68 12.35 12.72 21.10
C ARG A 68 10.96 12.53 21.71
N LEU A 69 9.98 12.33 20.86
CA LEU A 69 8.61 12.04 21.28
C LEU A 69 8.28 10.58 21.05
N LEU A 70 7.78 9.91 22.10
CA LEU A 70 7.25 8.56 22.03
C LEU A 70 5.72 8.63 22.01
N ARG A 71 5.11 8.00 21.01
CA ARG A 71 3.67 7.81 20.90
C ARG A 71 3.34 6.34 20.92
N LEU A 72 2.32 5.96 21.68
CA LEU A 72 1.81 4.59 21.72
C LEU A 72 0.47 4.55 21.02
N ALA A 73 0.29 3.58 20.12
CA ALA A 73 -0.91 3.44 19.32
C ALA A 73 -1.56 2.07 19.52
N ALA A 74 -2.88 2.01 19.33
CA ALA A 74 -3.69 0.80 19.43
C ALA A 74 -3.47 0.03 20.76
N CYS A 75 -3.35 0.77 21.85
CA CYS A 75 -3.05 0.21 23.16
C CYS A 75 -4.16 -0.74 23.65
N PRO A 76 -3.79 -1.86 24.33
CA PRO A 76 -4.76 -2.67 25.08
C PRO A 76 -5.59 -1.83 26.05
N ALA A 77 -6.81 -2.26 26.34
CA ALA A 77 -7.74 -1.49 27.21
C ALA A 77 -7.19 -1.20 28.61
N ASP A 78 -6.30 -2.06 29.13
CA ASP A 78 -5.67 -1.90 30.44
C ASP A 78 -4.38 -1.03 30.41
N ALA A 79 -3.89 -0.69 29.22
CA ALA A 79 -2.59 -0.02 29.04
C ALA A 79 -2.51 1.31 29.79
N ALA A 80 -3.55 2.15 29.72
CA ALA A 80 -3.58 3.43 30.43
C ALA A 80 -3.42 3.23 31.93
N ALA A 81 -4.16 2.31 32.56
CA ALA A 81 -4.09 2.01 33.98
C ALA A 81 -2.75 1.38 34.38
N VAL A 82 -2.14 0.57 33.53
CA VAL A 82 -0.81 -0.02 33.76
C VAL A 82 0.27 1.07 33.72
N MET A 83 0.19 1.94 32.68
CA MET A 83 1.11 3.06 32.52
C MET A 83 1.01 4.07 33.68
N ASP A 84 -0.20 4.40 34.14
CA ASP A 84 -0.40 5.33 35.26
C ASP A 84 0.15 4.79 36.58
N ARG A 85 0.00 3.48 36.81
CA ARG A 85 0.60 2.82 37.98
C ARG A 85 2.12 2.81 37.96
N ALA A 86 2.69 2.60 36.74
CA ALA A 86 4.14 2.54 36.58
C ALA A 86 4.80 3.94 36.56
N ARG A 87 4.05 4.99 36.21
CA ARG A 87 4.60 6.35 35.98
C ARG A 87 5.08 7.03 37.28
N GLY A 88 4.53 6.73 38.44
CA GLY A 88 4.83 7.51 39.62
C GLY A 88 4.39 8.99 39.51
N THR A 89 4.65 9.79 40.52
CA THR A 89 4.30 11.23 40.53
C THR A 89 5.36 12.04 39.77
N GLY A 90 5.00 12.62 38.60
CA GLY A 90 5.71 13.75 38.02
C GLY A 90 6.52 13.52 36.73
N ALA A 91 6.58 12.33 36.15
CA ALA A 91 7.28 12.11 34.87
C ALA A 91 6.36 12.31 33.66
N ALA A 92 6.85 12.99 32.60
CA ALA A 92 6.18 13.03 31.31
C ALA A 92 6.14 11.62 30.72
N GLY A 93 4.95 11.14 30.36
CA GLY A 93 4.78 9.83 29.73
C GLY A 93 4.56 9.94 28.21
N PRO A 94 4.55 8.80 27.50
CA PRO A 94 4.20 8.78 26.11
C PRO A 94 2.74 9.21 25.88
N GLU A 95 2.48 9.77 24.71
CA GLU A 95 1.12 10.07 24.26
C GLU A 95 0.42 8.80 23.79
N LEU A 96 -0.84 8.58 24.20
CA LEU A 96 -1.63 7.41 23.83
C LEU A 96 -2.62 7.78 22.71
N TYR A 97 -2.68 6.95 21.69
CA TYR A 97 -3.58 7.11 20.55
C TYR A 97 -4.44 5.88 20.34
N PRO A 98 -5.72 6.04 19.97
CA PRO A 98 -6.62 4.91 19.70
C PRO A 98 -6.12 4.02 18.57
N THR A 99 -5.52 4.64 17.53
CA THR A 99 -5.04 3.92 16.34
C THR A 99 -3.66 4.41 15.93
N VAL A 100 -2.94 3.60 15.14
CA VAL A 100 -1.67 3.99 14.53
C VAL A 100 -1.82 5.20 13.59
N PRO A 101 -2.85 5.31 12.74
CA PRO A 101 -3.10 6.50 11.95
C PRO A 101 -3.23 7.79 12.77
N ASP A 102 -3.89 7.74 13.92
CA ASP A 102 -4.02 8.91 14.81
C ASP A 102 -2.66 9.35 15.37
N ALA A 103 -1.86 8.39 15.81
CA ALA A 103 -0.49 8.63 16.30
C ALA A 103 0.42 9.21 15.20
N LEU A 104 0.29 8.74 13.99
CA LEU A 104 1.04 9.24 12.84
C LEU A 104 0.61 10.66 12.46
N THR A 105 -0.69 10.93 12.45
CA THR A 105 -1.21 12.28 12.19
C THR A 105 -0.68 13.28 13.22
N ALA A 106 -0.69 12.92 14.50
CA ALA A 106 -0.13 13.74 15.55
C ALA A 106 1.38 13.94 15.42
N ALA A 107 2.12 12.90 14.99
CA ALA A 107 3.55 12.98 14.77
C ALA A 107 3.89 13.97 13.65
N VAL A 108 3.13 13.94 12.56
CA VAL A 108 3.27 14.86 11.41
C VAL A 108 2.96 16.29 11.82
N THR A 109 1.86 16.50 12.55
CA THR A 109 1.45 17.85 13.03
C THR A 109 2.49 18.46 13.97
N THR A 110 3.06 17.66 14.87
CA THR A 110 4.10 18.13 15.78
C THR A 110 5.40 18.50 15.04
N ALA A 111 5.77 17.74 14.02
CA ALA A 111 6.93 18.02 13.19
C ALA A 111 6.76 19.33 12.40
N ALA A 112 5.56 19.60 11.90
CA ALA A 112 5.22 20.85 11.21
C ALA A 112 5.32 22.09 12.14
N ALA A 113 4.90 21.95 13.40
CA ALA A 113 4.95 23.02 14.40
C ALA A 113 6.38 23.35 14.87
N SER A 114 7.34 22.44 14.68
CA SER A 114 8.73 22.61 15.16
C SER A 114 9.65 23.44 14.23
N GLY A 115 9.15 24.02 13.13
CA GLY A 115 9.75 25.14 12.42
C GLY A 115 11.08 24.90 11.73
N THR A 116 11.41 23.70 11.26
CA THR A 116 12.56 23.47 10.38
C THR A 116 12.10 23.45 8.93
N GLY A 117 12.36 24.52 8.25
CA GLY A 117 11.96 25.02 6.93
C GLY A 117 11.97 24.11 5.69
N ALA A 118 11.43 22.92 5.79
CA ALA A 118 10.90 22.13 4.69
C ALA A 118 9.62 21.48 5.23
N GLU A 119 8.50 21.59 4.54
CA GLU A 119 7.22 20.97 4.93
C GLU A 119 7.44 19.49 5.31
N PRO A 120 7.52 19.14 6.61
CA PRO A 120 7.83 17.77 7.04
C PRO A 120 6.70 16.80 6.68
N GLY A 121 5.51 17.31 6.42
CA GLY A 121 4.33 16.54 6.05
C GLY A 121 4.47 15.78 4.73
N ALA A 122 5.06 16.39 3.73
CA ALA A 122 5.19 15.78 2.40
C ALA A 122 6.10 14.55 2.39
N ALA A 123 7.21 14.58 3.09
CA ALA A 123 8.12 13.43 3.17
C ALA A 123 7.57 12.27 4.01
N LEU A 124 6.69 12.54 4.98
CA LEU A 124 6.10 11.53 5.87
C LEU A 124 4.83 10.89 5.31
N ARG A 125 4.12 11.60 4.44
CA ARG A 125 2.86 11.16 3.85
C ARG A 125 2.93 9.82 3.12
N PRO A 126 3.88 9.57 2.19
CA PRO A 126 4.02 8.27 1.53
C PRO A 126 4.32 7.13 2.50
N HIS A 127 4.89 7.44 3.66
CA HIS A 127 5.18 6.46 4.71
C HIS A 127 3.94 6.13 5.53
N ALA A 128 3.17 7.13 5.89
CA ALA A 128 1.90 6.96 6.59
C ALA A 128 0.93 6.13 5.73
N LEU A 129 0.85 6.40 4.44
CA LEU A 129 0.03 5.64 3.49
C LEU A 129 0.50 4.19 3.36
N ARG A 130 1.80 3.95 3.16
CA ARG A 130 2.34 2.59 3.10
C ARG A 130 2.10 1.81 4.41
N LEU A 131 2.17 2.48 5.54
CA LEU A 131 1.90 1.85 6.83
C LEU A 131 0.41 1.54 6.99
N ARG A 132 -0.47 2.48 6.66
CA ARG A 132 -1.92 2.28 6.63
C ARG A 132 -2.28 1.07 5.75
N HIS A 133 -1.74 1.01 4.53
CA HIS A 133 -1.96 -0.12 3.64
C HIS A 133 -1.45 -1.44 4.23
N ARG A 134 -0.26 -1.45 4.84
CA ARG A 134 0.25 -2.65 5.53
C ARG A 134 -0.68 -3.10 6.65
N LEU A 135 -1.22 -2.18 7.44
CA LEU A 135 -2.17 -2.49 8.51
C LEU A 135 -3.47 -3.07 7.96
N LEU A 136 -4.03 -2.47 6.92
CA LEU A 136 -5.23 -2.97 6.25
C LEU A 136 -4.97 -4.36 5.63
N ALA A 137 -3.83 -4.55 4.98
CA ALA A 137 -3.42 -5.84 4.43
C ALA A 137 -3.26 -6.89 5.53
N GLN A 138 -2.65 -6.56 6.67
CA GLN A 138 -2.51 -7.47 7.81
C GLN A 138 -3.86 -7.83 8.43
N ALA A 139 -4.75 -6.86 8.62
CA ALA A 139 -6.11 -7.12 9.10
C ALA A 139 -6.89 -8.06 8.16
N CYS A 140 -6.77 -7.84 6.85
CA CYS A 140 -7.38 -8.71 5.84
C CYS A 140 -6.80 -10.13 5.88
N ILE A 141 -5.47 -10.26 6.00
CA ILE A 141 -4.79 -11.56 6.13
C ILE A 141 -5.22 -12.28 7.40
N ALA A 142 -5.26 -11.60 8.54
CA ALA A 142 -5.69 -12.18 9.81
C ALA A 142 -7.14 -12.69 9.74
N ARG A 143 -8.04 -11.92 9.12
CA ARG A 143 -9.43 -12.33 8.88
C ARG A 143 -9.50 -13.58 8.00
N ALA A 144 -8.74 -13.62 6.91
CA ALA A 144 -8.67 -14.78 6.03
C ALA A 144 -8.11 -16.02 6.74
N GLN A 145 -7.10 -15.86 7.60
CA GLN A 145 -6.58 -16.94 8.44
C GLN A 145 -7.65 -17.51 9.38
N GLY A 146 -8.41 -16.65 10.07
CA GLY A 146 -9.52 -17.07 10.91
C GLY A 146 -10.59 -17.82 10.12
N MET A 147 -10.94 -17.34 8.91
CA MET A 147 -11.89 -18.04 8.02
C MET A 147 -11.39 -19.41 7.57
N LEU A 148 -10.10 -19.57 7.30
CA LEU A 148 -9.51 -20.85 6.92
C LEU A 148 -9.51 -21.83 8.09
N VAL A 149 -9.15 -21.37 9.29
CA VAL A 149 -9.23 -22.19 10.51
C VAL A 149 -10.65 -22.69 10.74
N GLU A 150 -11.64 -21.78 10.65
CA GLU A 150 -13.06 -22.14 10.86
C GLU A 150 -13.59 -23.06 9.75
N ARG A 151 -13.32 -22.75 8.48
CA ARG A 151 -13.89 -23.47 7.33
C ARG A 151 -13.35 -24.89 7.17
N TYR A 152 -12.05 -25.08 7.43
CA TYR A 152 -11.33 -26.33 7.14
C TYR A 152 -10.80 -27.02 8.40
N GLY A 153 -11.06 -26.50 9.58
CA GLY A 153 -10.59 -27.09 10.83
C GLY A 153 -9.07 -27.07 10.97
N LEU A 154 -8.38 -26.08 10.38
CA LEU A 154 -6.94 -26.00 10.48
C LEU A 154 -6.51 -25.80 11.94
N ARG A 155 -5.36 -26.38 12.30
CA ARG A 155 -4.87 -26.44 13.68
C ARG A 155 -4.75 -25.07 14.35
N ASP A 156 -4.28 -24.06 13.62
CA ASP A 156 -4.02 -22.72 14.14
C ASP A 156 -3.92 -21.68 13.00
N PRO A 157 -3.95 -20.36 13.31
CA PRO A 157 -3.77 -19.31 12.32
C PRO A 157 -2.41 -19.32 11.60
N GLN A 158 -1.37 -19.91 12.20
CA GLN A 158 -0.05 -20.02 11.57
C GLN A 158 -0.06 -21.02 10.43
N ALA A 159 -0.74 -22.17 10.60
CA ALA A 159 -0.97 -23.14 9.53
C ALA A 159 -1.73 -22.50 8.37
N ALA A 160 -2.81 -21.76 8.66
CA ALA A 160 -3.55 -21.00 7.66
C ALA A 160 -2.68 -19.95 6.96
N GLY A 161 -1.83 -19.22 7.69
CA GLY A 161 -0.90 -18.25 7.13
C GLY A 161 0.17 -18.86 6.24
N THR A 162 0.61 -20.06 6.56
CA THR A 162 1.58 -20.81 5.75
C THR A 162 0.93 -21.28 4.45
N LEU A 163 -0.32 -21.77 4.51
CA LEU A 163 -1.08 -22.17 3.35
C LEU A 163 -1.36 -20.99 2.42
N LEU A 164 -1.86 -19.86 2.95
CA LEU A 164 -2.06 -18.61 2.18
C LEU A 164 -0.78 -18.15 1.48
N ARG A 165 0.36 -18.24 2.15
CA ARG A 165 1.65 -17.86 1.58
C ARG A 165 2.06 -18.77 0.43
N ALA A 166 1.89 -20.08 0.61
CA ALA A 166 2.26 -21.07 -0.40
C ALA A 166 1.43 -20.91 -1.67
N VAL A 167 0.11 -20.75 -1.53
CA VAL A 167 -0.80 -20.59 -2.67
C VAL A 167 -0.58 -19.24 -3.35
N ALA A 168 -0.52 -18.13 -2.61
CA ALA A 168 -0.26 -16.82 -3.18
C ALA A 168 1.04 -16.80 -4.00
N ARG A 169 2.10 -17.43 -3.49
CA ARG A 169 3.37 -17.58 -4.22
C ARG A 169 3.24 -18.43 -5.47
N ALA A 170 2.51 -19.55 -5.41
CA ALA A 170 2.31 -20.43 -6.57
C ALA A 170 1.56 -19.74 -7.71
N HIS A 171 0.66 -18.80 -7.39
CA HIS A 171 -0.13 -18.04 -8.35
C HIS A 171 0.40 -16.63 -8.63
N GLY A 172 1.62 -16.30 -8.20
CA GLY A 172 2.29 -15.02 -8.50
C GLY A 172 1.59 -13.79 -7.92
N MET A 173 0.88 -13.93 -6.81
CA MET A 173 0.14 -12.83 -6.17
C MET A 173 0.57 -12.57 -4.73
N THR A 174 0.20 -11.42 -4.17
CA THR A 174 0.44 -11.14 -2.76
C THR A 174 -0.55 -11.88 -1.86
N ARG A 175 -0.14 -12.16 -0.62
CA ARG A 175 -1.04 -12.75 0.39
C ARG A 175 -2.27 -11.90 0.66
N ALA A 176 -2.11 -10.57 0.61
CA ALA A 176 -3.21 -9.64 0.81
C ALA A 176 -4.27 -9.76 -0.28
N VAL A 177 -3.88 -9.87 -1.54
CA VAL A 177 -4.80 -10.08 -2.67
C VAL A 177 -5.58 -11.38 -2.53
N LEU A 178 -4.91 -12.49 -2.23
CA LEU A 178 -5.57 -13.78 -2.01
C LEU A 178 -6.51 -13.76 -0.79
N ALA A 179 -6.06 -13.14 0.30
CA ALA A 179 -6.86 -12.96 1.51
C ALA A 179 -8.12 -12.13 1.25
N ALA A 180 -7.99 -11.01 0.52
CA ALA A 180 -9.11 -10.17 0.12
C ALA A 180 -10.12 -10.92 -0.77
N ALA A 181 -9.64 -11.75 -1.70
CA ALA A 181 -10.48 -12.59 -2.52
C ALA A 181 -11.26 -13.60 -1.64
N LEU A 182 -10.56 -14.32 -0.76
CA LEU A 182 -11.18 -15.30 0.13
C LEU A 182 -12.24 -14.68 1.04
N THR A 183 -11.99 -13.47 1.59
CA THR A 183 -12.93 -12.82 2.49
C THR A 183 -14.20 -12.30 1.81
N ARG A 184 -14.15 -12.08 0.50
CA ARG A 184 -15.27 -11.59 -0.32
C ARG A 184 -16.03 -12.70 -1.03
N THR A 185 -15.43 -13.89 -1.15
CA THR A 185 -16.03 -15.01 -1.87
C THR A 185 -16.77 -15.93 -0.89
N PRO A 186 -18.06 -16.20 -1.12
CA PRO A 186 -18.79 -17.19 -0.33
C PRO A 186 -18.06 -18.54 -0.34
N ARG A 187 -18.20 -19.29 0.74
CA ARG A 187 -17.64 -20.65 0.77
C ARG A 187 -18.40 -21.53 -0.22
N PRO A 188 -17.75 -22.56 -0.79
CA PRO A 188 -18.45 -23.60 -1.54
C PRO A 188 -19.58 -24.24 -0.71
N GLY A 189 -20.71 -24.55 -1.35
CA GLY A 189 -21.83 -25.17 -0.69
C GLY A 189 -21.51 -26.61 -0.25
N PRO A 190 -22.30 -27.20 0.65
CA PRO A 190 -22.17 -28.62 1.02
C PRO A 190 -22.31 -29.49 -0.23
N GLY A 191 -21.26 -30.24 -0.58
CA GLY A 191 -21.24 -31.11 -1.76
C GLY A 191 -20.76 -30.45 -3.06
N GLU A 192 -20.48 -29.15 -3.07
CA GLU A 192 -19.81 -28.50 -4.20
C GLU A 192 -18.31 -28.82 -4.16
N PRO A 193 -17.70 -29.20 -5.30
CA PRO A 193 -16.30 -29.58 -5.35
C PRO A 193 -15.35 -28.39 -5.20
N GLY A 194 -15.83 -27.16 -5.36
CA GLY A 194 -15.04 -25.93 -5.31
C GLY A 194 -15.91 -24.68 -5.36
N PHE A 195 -15.28 -23.55 -5.65
CA PHE A 195 -15.98 -22.28 -5.78
C PHE A 195 -16.83 -22.25 -7.06
N PRO A 196 -17.95 -21.49 -7.07
CA PRO A 196 -18.76 -21.38 -8.27
C PRO A 196 -17.90 -20.93 -9.46
N ASP A 197 -17.88 -21.74 -10.52
CA ASP A 197 -17.16 -21.42 -11.74
C ASP A 197 -17.80 -20.20 -12.41
N THR A 198 -17.03 -19.14 -12.54
CA THR A 198 -17.44 -17.96 -13.32
C THR A 198 -17.24 -18.16 -14.83
N GLY A 199 -16.87 -19.39 -15.24
CA GLY A 199 -16.61 -19.81 -16.60
C GLY A 199 -15.23 -19.40 -17.12
N PRO A 200 -14.58 -20.25 -17.92
CA PRO A 200 -13.32 -19.90 -18.55
C PRO A 200 -13.58 -18.79 -19.58
N THR A 201 -13.36 -17.57 -19.23
CA THR A 201 -13.32 -16.49 -20.21
C THR A 201 -12.01 -16.61 -20.99
N ALA A 202 -12.09 -16.67 -22.31
CA ALA A 202 -10.90 -16.64 -23.15
C ALA A 202 -10.06 -15.38 -22.82
N GLN A 203 -8.74 -15.53 -22.83
CA GLN A 203 -7.84 -14.39 -22.65
C GLN A 203 -8.18 -13.34 -23.70
N PRO A 204 -8.41 -12.07 -23.33
CA PRO A 204 -8.67 -11.02 -24.30
C PRO A 204 -7.42 -10.79 -25.18
N ALA A 205 -7.66 -10.44 -26.44
CA ALA A 205 -6.59 -10.02 -27.33
C ALA A 205 -6.02 -8.68 -26.83
N VAL A 206 -4.69 -8.58 -26.81
CA VAL A 206 -3.96 -7.38 -26.41
C VAL A 206 -3.00 -7.03 -27.52
N GLY A 207 -3.34 -6.02 -28.31
CA GLY A 207 -2.62 -5.66 -29.54
C GLY A 207 -1.18 -5.22 -29.28
N PHE A 208 -0.92 -4.53 -28.19
CA PHE A 208 0.42 -4.06 -27.84
C PHE A 208 1.38 -5.16 -27.37
N LEU A 209 0.90 -6.35 -27.06
CA LEU A 209 1.75 -7.51 -26.74
C LEU A 209 2.25 -8.27 -27.98
N GLY A 210 1.80 -7.89 -29.18
CA GLY A 210 2.15 -8.59 -30.42
C GLY A 210 1.38 -9.90 -30.62
N SER A 211 2.06 -10.98 -30.99
CA SER A 211 1.40 -12.23 -31.40
C SER A 211 0.56 -12.87 -30.30
N PRO A 212 -0.68 -13.32 -30.63
CA PRO A 212 -1.49 -14.15 -29.73
C PRO A 212 -0.75 -15.47 -29.47
N GLY A 213 -0.49 -15.80 -28.23
CA GLY A 213 0.15 -17.07 -27.84
C GLY A 213 1.43 -16.91 -27.02
N ALA A 214 1.85 -15.69 -26.71
CA ALA A 214 2.84 -15.49 -25.66
C ALA A 214 2.34 -16.13 -24.35
N LEU A 215 3.24 -16.80 -23.62
CA LEU A 215 2.99 -17.45 -22.32
C LEU A 215 2.14 -16.56 -21.41
N PRO A 216 1.35 -17.15 -20.50
CA PRO A 216 0.58 -16.36 -19.56
C PRO A 216 1.53 -15.41 -18.80
N LEU A 217 1.43 -14.12 -19.11
CA LEU A 217 2.24 -13.09 -18.46
C LEU A 217 1.84 -12.99 -17.00
N THR A 218 2.83 -12.82 -16.13
CA THR A 218 2.56 -12.34 -14.78
C THR A 218 2.00 -10.92 -14.87
N GLN A 219 1.23 -10.49 -13.86
CA GLN A 219 0.72 -9.11 -13.82
C GLN A 219 1.86 -8.09 -13.94
N ALA A 220 2.99 -8.31 -13.27
CA ALA A 220 4.15 -7.43 -13.35
C ALA A 220 4.69 -7.31 -14.78
N ALA A 221 4.91 -8.43 -15.47
CA ALA A 221 5.38 -8.43 -16.86
C ALA A 221 4.38 -7.76 -17.81
N PHE A 222 3.09 -7.93 -17.57
CA PHE A 222 2.04 -7.24 -18.33
C PHE A 222 2.09 -5.72 -18.12
N LEU A 223 2.22 -5.26 -16.88
CA LEU A 223 2.29 -3.82 -16.57
C LEU A 223 3.57 -3.18 -17.12
N ASP A 224 4.68 -3.91 -17.16
CA ASP A 224 5.91 -3.45 -17.82
C ASP A 224 5.71 -3.30 -19.34
N ALA A 225 5.06 -4.27 -19.99
CA ALA A 225 4.75 -4.18 -21.41
C ALA A 225 3.75 -3.05 -21.73
N LEU A 226 2.76 -2.83 -20.87
CA LEU A 226 1.84 -1.70 -20.95
C LEU A 226 2.59 -0.36 -20.87
N ARG A 227 3.47 -0.20 -19.86
CA ARG A 227 4.32 0.98 -19.73
C ARG A 227 5.14 1.24 -21.00
N ASP A 228 5.78 0.21 -21.53
CA ASP A 228 6.62 0.34 -22.74
C ASP A 228 5.78 0.71 -23.96
N ALA A 229 4.59 0.15 -24.10
CA ALA A 229 3.66 0.47 -25.19
C ALA A 229 3.20 1.94 -25.14
N VAL A 230 2.82 2.45 -23.96
CA VAL A 230 2.40 3.85 -23.83
C VAL A 230 3.56 4.82 -24.02
N CYS A 231 4.78 4.45 -23.59
CA CYS A 231 6.00 5.20 -23.90
C CYS A 231 6.22 5.31 -25.41
N ALA A 232 6.08 4.21 -26.15
CA ALA A 232 6.27 4.17 -27.59
C ALA A 232 5.25 5.05 -28.33
N VAL A 233 3.96 4.96 -27.95
CA VAL A 233 2.89 5.75 -28.57
C VAL A 233 3.05 7.23 -28.30
N ALA A 234 3.36 7.61 -27.05
CA ALA A 234 3.49 9.01 -26.66
C ALA A 234 4.88 9.59 -26.90
N HIS A 235 5.80 8.82 -27.50
CA HIS A 235 7.21 9.22 -27.65
C HIS A 235 7.84 9.73 -26.35
N ALA A 236 7.41 9.15 -25.21
CA ALA A 236 7.84 9.54 -23.88
C ALA A 236 9.01 8.68 -23.41
N ARG A 237 9.89 9.27 -22.58
CA ARG A 237 10.97 8.57 -21.89
C ARG A 237 10.64 8.27 -20.43
N MET A 238 9.58 8.86 -19.92
CA MET A 238 9.11 8.70 -18.57
C MET A 238 7.65 8.29 -18.61
N ALA A 239 7.32 7.20 -17.96
CA ALA A 239 5.96 6.73 -17.81
C ALA A 239 5.79 5.94 -16.51
N ASP A 240 4.57 5.92 -16.02
CA ASP A 240 4.18 5.12 -14.88
C ASP A 240 2.82 4.45 -15.11
N VAL A 241 2.65 3.32 -14.46
CA VAL A 241 1.40 2.58 -14.38
C VAL A 241 1.06 2.40 -12.91
N GLN A 242 -0.13 2.81 -12.54
CA GLN A 242 -0.65 2.73 -11.18
C GLN A 242 -1.94 1.90 -11.15
N LEU A 243 -2.08 1.02 -10.18
CA LEU A 243 -3.30 0.26 -9.96
C LEU A 243 -4.07 0.79 -8.76
N LEU A 244 -5.40 0.81 -8.90
CA LEU A 244 -6.30 1.29 -7.85
C LEU A 244 -6.61 0.16 -6.85
N ASP A 245 -6.23 0.36 -5.59
CA ASP A 245 -6.77 -0.46 -4.50
C ASP A 245 -8.12 0.11 -4.08
N ARG A 246 -9.19 -0.63 -4.37
CA ARG A 246 -10.56 -0.22 -4.07
C ARG A 246 -10.93 -0.32 -2.59
N SER A 247 -10.07 -0.92 -1.77
CA SER A 247 -10.36 -1.05 -0.34
C SER A 247 -10.19 0.26 0.42
N ASP A 248 -9.31 1.11 -0.07
CA ASP A 248 -8.98 2.41 0.53
C ASP A 248 -8.84 3.55 -0.50
N ASN A 249 -9.21 3.28 -1.76
CA ASN A 249 -9.18 4.23 -2.86
C ASN A 249 -7.78 4.84 -3.11
N THR A 250 -6.74 4.02 -2.99
CA THR A 250 -5.36 4.44 -3.24
C THR A 250 -4.84 3.92 -4.58
N LEU A 251 -4.05 4.75 -5.27
CA LEU A 251 -3.31 4.38 -6.47
C LEU A 251 -1.90 3.93 -6.08
N TRP A 252 -1.51 2.74 -6.51
CA TRP A 252 -0.21 2.13 -6.25
C TRP A 252 0.63 2.12 -7.50
N LEU A 253 1.85 2.66 -7.40
CA LEU A 253 2.83 2.62 -8.47
C LEU A 253 3.35 1.18 -8.65
N GLU A 254 2.98 0.53 -9.76
CA GLU A 254 3.30 -0.87 -10.05
C GLU A 254 4.40 -1.03 -11.09
N SER A 255 4.46 -0.11 -12.05
CA SER A 255 5.51 -0.09 -13.08
C SER A 255 5.87 1.34 -13.45
N HIS A 256 7.15 1.60 -13.70
CA HIS A 256 7.63 2.91 -14.09
C HIS A 256 8.93 2.85 -14.88
N CYS A 257 9.22 3.91 -15.64
CA CYS A 257 10.52 4.12 -16.29
C CYS A 257 10.90 5.59 -16.33
N GLY A 258 12.20 5.86 -16.37
CA GLY A 258 12.77 7.20 -16.59
C GLY A 258 12.74 8.14 -15.39
N PHE A 259 12.22 7.73 -14.24
CA PHE A 259 12.11 8.57 -13.04
C PHE A 259 13.26 8.35 -12.05
N PRO A 260 13.71 9.41 -11.36
CA PRO A 260 14.64 9.28 -10.24
C PRO A 260 13.93 8.69 -9.00
N ASP A 261 14.73 8.09 -8.10
CA ASP A 261 14.23 7.45 -6.88
C ASP A 261 13.34 8.35 -6.00
N VAL A 262 13.59 9.66 -5.99
CA VAL A 262 12.77 10.61 -5.22
C VAL A 262 11.34 10.64 -5.72
N PHE A 263 11.13 10.63 -7.04
CA PHE A 263 9.81 10.54 -7.66
C PHE A 263 9.12 9.23 -7.30
N VAL A 264 9.82 8.11 -7.48
CA VAL A 264 9.28 6.76 -7.21
C VAL A 264 8.85 6.64 -5.75
N ARG A 265 9.65 7.13 -4.81
CA ARG A 265 9.29 7.12 -3.39
C ARG A 265 8.11 8.01 -3.06
N PHE A 266 8.04 9.19 -3.67
CA PHE A 266 6.98 10.17 -3.40
C PHE A 266 5.63 9.69 -3.95
N PHE A 267 5.60 9.25 -5.22
CA PHE A 267 4.39 8.78 -5.89
C PHE A 267 4.14 7.27 -5.77
N ALA A 268 4.87 6.58 -4.88
CA ALA A 268 4.66 5.14 -4.65
C ALA A 268 3.21 4.78 -4.31
N VAL A 269 2.53 5.68 -3.62
CA VAL A 269 1.10 5.56 -3.24
C VAL A 269 0.49 6.95 -3.28
N ILE A 270 -0.64 7.08 -3.96
CA ILE A 270 -1.44 8.32 -4.04
C ILE A 270 -2.80 8.03 -3.46
N ASP A 271 -3.27 8.85 -2.54
CA ASP A 271 -4.62 8.83 -1.98
C ASP A 271 -5.40 10.09 -2.35
N ASP A 272 -6.67 10.18 -1.91
CA ASP A 272 -7.55 11.32 -2.15
C ASP A 272 -7.03 12.65 -1.55
N ALA A 273 -6.06 12.57 -0.64
CA ALA A 273 -5.50 13.74 0.00
C ALA A 273 -4.33 14.35 -0.79
N VAL A 274 -3.81 13.66 -1.83
CA VAL A 274 -2.78 14.19 -2.74
C VAL A 274 -3.43 14.67 -4.03
N THR A 275 -3.33 15.97 -4.29
CA THR A 275 -3.82 16.53 -5.54
C THR A 275 -2.83 16.26 -6.66
N THR A 276 -3.17 15.33 -7.55
CA THR A 276 -2.36 14.94 -8.71
C THR A 276 -3.21 14.75 -9.94
N ALA A 277 -2.60 14.81 -11.13
CA ALA A 277 -3.28 14.51 -12.39
C ALA A 277 -3.83 13.07 -12.42
N CYS A 278 -3.08 12.11 -11.86
CA CYS A 278 -3.51 10.71 -11.76
C CYS A 278 -4.74 10.56 -10.86
N GLY A 279 -4.73 11.16 -9.68
CA GLY A 279 -5.86 11.16 -8.75
C GLY A 279 -7.10 11.82 -9.37
N GLU A 280 -6.92 12.94 -10.06
CA GLU A 280 -8.02 13.64 -10.76
C GLU A 280 -8.58 12.80 -11.90
N ALA A 281 -7.73 12.18 -12.70
CA ALA A 281 -8.16 11.30 -13.78
C ALA A 281 -8.89 10.04 -13.26
N ALA A 282 -8.41 9.46 -12.16
CA ALA A 282 -9.10 8.34 -11.50
C ALA A 282 -10.48 8.74 -10.98
N ARG A 283 -10.58 9.90 -10.33
CA ARG A 283 -11.84 10.42 -9.78
C ARG A 283 -12.89 10.74 -10.84
N LYS A 284 -12.45 11.33 -11.98
CA LYS A 284 -13.34 11.69 -13.08
C LYS A 284 -13.60 10.53 -14.05
N SER A 285 -12.77 9.48 -14.03
CA SER A 285 -12.74 8.44 -15.06
C SER A 285 -12.47 9.00 -16.46
N GLU A 286 -11.74 10.12 -16.54
CA GLU A 286 -11.42 10.83 -17.76
C GLU A 286 -9.93 11.11 -17.85
N ARG A 287 -9.41 11.22 -19.09
CA ARG A 287 -8.02 11.62 -19.31
C ARG A 287 -7.79 13.04 -18.81
N VAL A 288 -6.70 13.25 -18.07
CA VAL A 288 -6.18 14.56 -17.72
C VAL A 288 -4.92 14.83 -18.52
N VAL A 289 -4.88 15.96 -19.23
CA VAL A 289 -3.70 16.45 -19.94
C VAL A 289 -3.21 17.72 -19.24
N VAL A 290 -1.92 17.74 -18.92
CA VAL A 290 -1.23 18.86 -18.27
C VAL A 290 -0.23 19.46 -19.25
N GLU A 291 -0.51 20.65 -19.76
CA GLU A 291 0.36 21.35 -20.69
C GLU A 291 1.64 21.86 -20.01
N ASP A 292 1.54 22.39 -18.81
CA ASP A 292 2.70 22.78 -18.00
C ASP A 292 2.45 22.53 -16.50
N VAL A 293 3.30 21.68 -15.92
CA VAL A 293 3.30 21.35 -14.49
C VAL A 293 3.43 22.60 -13.61
N VAL A 294 4.16 23.64 -14.07
CA VAL A 294 4.37 24.87 -13.30
C VAL A 294 3.07 25.59 -13.01
N THR A 295 2.15 25.64 -13.97
CA THR A 295 0.93 26.44 -13.88
C THR A 295 -0.34 25.61 -13.67
N ALA A 296 -0.24 24.28 -13.81
CA ALA A 296 -1.42 23.40 -13.70
C ALA A 296 -2.00 23.39 -12.28
N PRO A 297 -3.33 23.43 -12.15
CA PRO A 297 -4.00 23.45 -10.85
C PRO A 297 -4.10 22.08 -10.17
N TYR A 298 -3.64 21.03 -10.85
CA TYR A 298 -3.76 19.64 -10.42
C TYR A 298 -2.73 19.19 -9.38
N PHE A 299 -1.80 20.06 -8.98
CA PHE A 299 -0.70 19.69 -8.09
C PHE A 299 -0.64 20.59 -6.88
N ASP A 300 -0.49 19.99 -5.71
CA ASP A 300 -0.01 20.69 -4.55
C ASP A 300 1.48 21.09 -4.75
N GLU A 301 2.01 21.90 -3.86
CA GLU A 301 3.36 22.43 -3.98
C GLU A 301 4.44 21.33 -3.99
N ASP A 302 4.25 20.31 -3.15
CA ASP A 302 5.19 19.20 -3.01
C ASP A 302 5.20 18.29 -4.24
N SER A 303 4.00 17.89 -4.73
CA SER A 303 3.86 17.12 -5.96
C SER A 303 4.49 17.84 -7.14
N ARG A 304 4.26 19.16 -7.24
CA ARG A 304 4.84 20.01 -8.27
C ARG A 304 6.37 20.04 -8.18
N ALA A 305 6.92 20.24 -6.97
CA ALA A 305 8.35 20.28 -6.76
C ALA A 305 9.03 18.95 -7.16
N VAL A 306 8.43 17.82 -6.81
CA VAL A 306 8.97 16.49 -7.17
C VAL A 306 8.90 16.23 -8.68
N LEU A 307 7.80 16.62 -9.34
CA LEU A 307 7.68 16.53 -10.80
C LEU A 307 8.76 17.37 -11.52
N LEU A 308 8.95 18.59 -11.09
CA LEU A 308 9.96 19.50 -11.66
C LEU A 308 11.38 18.99 -11.39
N ALA A 309 11.66 18.46 -10.21
CA ALA A 309 12.94 17.83 -9.89
C ALA A 309 13.20 16.57 -10.74
N ALA A 310 12.16 15.86 -11.16
CA ALA A 310 12.23 14.77 -12.12
C ALA A 310 12.28 15.23 -13.58
N HIS A 311 12.44 16.53 -13.83
CA HIS A 311 12.41 17.15 -15.17
C HIS A 311 11.10 16.92 -15.94
N CYS A 312 9.99 16.72 -15.25
CA CYS A 312 8.68 16.62 -15.87
C CYS A 312 8.05 18.02 -16.00
N ARG A 313 7.70 18.44 -17.22
CA ARG A 313 7.07 19.74 -17.50
C ARG A 313 5.66 19.61 -18.08
N SER A 314 5.37 18.54 -18.80
CA SER A 314 4.03 18.22 -19.26
C SER A 314 3.76 16.73 -19.14
N LEU A 315 2.50 16.35 -19.02
CA LEU A 315 2.12 14.94 -18.87
C LEU A 315 0.66 14.72 -19.29
N GLN A 316 0.31 13.48 -19.51
CA GLN A 316 -1.08 13.03 -19.54
C GLN A 316 -1.27 11.84 -18.60
N SER A 317 -2.45 11.71 -18.02
CA SER A 317 -2.88 10.56 -17.21
C SER A 317 -4.16 10.00 -17.79
N THR A 318 -4.14 8.72 -18.21
CA THR A 318 -5.28 8.03 -18.83
C THR A 318 -5.77 6.94 -17.89
N PRO A 319 -7.08 6.90 -17.55
CA PRO A 319 -7.64 5.84 -16.73
C PRO A 319 -7.67 4.50 -17.48
N ILE A 320 -7.38 3.42 -16.78
CA ILE A 320 -7.56 2.05 -17.25
C ILE A 320 -8.96 1.62 -16.83
N PRO A 321 -9.92 1.44 -17.76
CA PRO A 321 -11.30 1.11 -17.41
C PRO A 321 -11.40 -0.29 -16.80
N GLY A 322 -12.32 -0.47 -15.87
CA GLY A 322 -12.67 -1.76 -15.28
C GLY A 322 -14.11 -2.13 -15.55
N ALA A 323 -14.47 -3.35 -15.22
CA ALA A 323 -15.84 -3.81 -15.29
C ALA A 323 -16.76 -2.88 -14.47
N GLY A 324 -17.84 -2.39 -15.10
CA GLY A 324 -18.79 -1.45 -14.47
C GLY A 324 -18.42 0.03 -14.60
N GLY A 325 -17.46 0.38 -15.46
CA GLY A 325 -17.12 1.78 -15.81
C GLY A 325 -16.26 2.52 -14.78
N GLN A 326 -15.89 1.86 -13.69
CA GLN A 326 -14.96 2.44 -12.71
C GLN A 326 -13.53 2.12 -13.09
N PRO A 327 -12.58 3.07 -12.99
CA PRO A 327 -11.18 2.78 -13.29
C PRO A 327 -10.61 1.74 -12.31
N GLN A 328 -9.71 0.92 -12.81
CA GLN A 328 -8.95 -0.03 -12.00
C GLN A 328 -7.46 0.30 -11.91
N GLY A 329 -7.06 1.38 -12.54
CA GLY A 329 -5.73 1.92 -12.55
C GLY A 329 -5.61 3.10 -13.50
N MET A 330 -4.40 3.57 -13.64
CA MET A 330 -4.01 4.69 -14.47
C MET A 330 -2.68 4.37 -15.15
N PHE A 331 -2.43 4.96 -16.30
CA PHE A 331 -1.07 5.14 -16.78
C PHE A 331 -0.83 6.60 -17.15
N SER A 332 0.39 7.06 -16.96
CA SER A 332 0.79 8.41 -17.32
C SER A 332 2.06 8.41 -18.16
N THR A 333 2.14 9.37 -19.08
CA THR A 333 3.36 9.65 -19.85
C THR A 333 3.80 11.07 -19.59
N HIS A 334 5.11 11.27 -19.42
CA HIS A 334 5.67 12.53 -18.94
C HIS A 334 6.75 13.02 -19.90
N HIS A 335 6.79 14.34 -20.10
CA HIS A 335 7.71 15.00 -21.01
C HIS A 335 8.50 16.11 -20.32
N ALA A 336 9.76 16.27 -20.73
CA ALA A 336 10.67 17.26 -20.16
C ALA A 336 10.40 18.72 -20.61
N ARG A 337 9.56 18.90 -21.63
CA ARG A 337 9.20 20.22 -22.15
C ARG A 337 7.73 20.51 -21.91
N PRO A 338 7.35 21.76 -21.60
CA PRO A 338 5.94 22.14 -21.54
C PRO A 338 5.30 22.11 -22.94
N GLY A 339 3.97 22.05 -22.97
CA GLY A 339 3.21 22.17 -24.22
C GLY A 339 3.35 20.99 -25.16
N HIS A 340 3.63 19.78 -24.64
CA HIS A 340 3.60 18.57 -25.49
C HIS A 340 2.19 18.36 -26.02
N ALA A 341 2.04 18.46 -27.33
CA ALA A 341 0.78 18.30 -28.01
C ALA A 341 0.62 16.86 -28.50
N TYR A 342 -0.33 16.14 -27.92
CA TYR A 342 -0.71 14.81 -28.39
C TYR A 342 -1.61 14.95 -29.63
N THR A 343 -1.33 14.21 -30.68
CA THR A 343 -2.19 14.11 -31.83
C THR A 343 -3.44 13.27 -31.52
N ALA A 344 -4.51 13.45 -32.29
CA ALA A 344 -5.72 12.64 -32.15
C ALA A 344 -5.44 11.14 -32.35
N ALA A 345 -4.48 10.81 -33.20
CA ALA A 345 -4.05 9.42 -33.44
C ALA A 345 -3.35 8.80 -32.20
N GLU A 346 -2.47 9.55 -31.56
CA GLU A 346 -1.80 9.13 -30.31
C GLU A 346 -2.80 8.97 -29.19
N LEU A 347 -3.69 9.93 -28.98
CA LEU A 347 -4.73 9.84 -27.96
C LEU A 347 -5.64 8.64 -28.18
N GLY A 348 -6.09 8.41 -29.44
CA GLY A 348 -6.90 7.24 -29.78
C GLY A 348 -6.13 5.91 -29.63
N ALA A 349 -4.80 5.90 -29.83
CA ALA A 349 -3.99 4.71 -29.55
C ALA A 349 -3.86 4.45 -28.04
N LEU A 350 -3.66 5.49 -27.23
CA LEU A 350 -3.63 5.39 -25.77
C LEU A 350 -4.98 4.91 -25.20
N ASP A 351 -6.12 5.35 -25.78
CA ASP A 351 -7.45 4.86 -25.38
C ASP A 351 -7.61 3.37 -25.65
N ARG A 352 -7.23 2.89 -26.85
CA ARG A 352 -7.26 1.45 -27.15
C ARG A 352 -6.38 0.64 -26.23
N ILE A 353 -5.17 1.12 -25.92
CA ILE A 353 -4.27 0.47 -24.96
C ILE A 353 -4.91 0.39 -23.58
N ALA A 354 -5.59 1.46 -23.15
CA ALA A 354 -6.29 1.47 -21.87
C ALA A 354 -7.43 0.44 -21.82
N GLU A 355 -8.24 0.35 -22.88
CA GLU A 355 -9.32 -0.64 -22.99
C GLU A 355 -8.79 -2.08 -22.99
N GLU A 356 -7.76 -2.35 -23.78
CA GLU A 356 -7.11 -3.67 -23.82
C GLU A 356 -6.51 -4.05 -22.46
N ALA A 357 -5.83 -3.11 -21.83
CA ALA A 357 -5.25 -3.30 -20.49
C ALA A 357 -6.34 -3.56 -19.44
N GLY A 358 -7.44 -2.82 -19.51
CA GLY A 358 -8.59 -3.00 -18.62
C GLY A 358 -9.21 -4.39 -18.76
N ALA A 359 -9.45 -4.82 -19.99
CA ALA A 359 -10.00 -6.14 -20.26
C ALA A 359 -9.07 -7.27 -19.78
N TRP A 360 -7.76 -7.14 -20.00
CA TRP A 360 -6.78 -8.13 -19.54
C TRP A 360 -6.68 -8.19 -18.01
N LEU A 361 -6.62 -7.06 -17.33
CA LEU A 361 -6.58 -7.00 -15.87
C LEU A 361 -7.83 -7.60 -15.23
N ASP A 362 -9.01 -7.36 -15.81
CA ASP A 362 -10.27 -7.97 -15.35
C ASP A 362 -10.29 -9.49 -15.58
N TRP A 363 -9.82 -9.94 -16.73
CA TRP A 363 -9.68 -11.37 -17.04
C TRP A 363 -8.65 -12.03 -16.11
N HIS A 364 -7.47 -11.44 -15.97
CA HIS A 364 -6.40 -11.96 -15.13
C HIS A 364 -6.85 -12.09 -13.67
N ARG A 365 -7.51 -11.05 -13.15
CA ARG A 365 -8.03 -11.07 -11.79
C ARG A 365 -9.04 -12.18 -11.59
N ARG A 366 -10.00 -12.34 -12.50
CA ARG A 366 -11.04 -13.39 -12.39
C ARG A 366 -10.42 -14.78 -12.50
N THR A 367 -9.61 -15.04 -13.51
CA THR A 367 -9.04 -16.36 -13.75
C THR A 367 -7.97 -16.75 -12.75
N THR A 368 -7.02 -15.86 -12.47
CA THR A 368 -5.90 -16.14 -11.55
C THR A 368 -6.37 -16.24 -10.10
N LEU A 369 -7.27 -15.34 -9.67
CA LEU A 369 -7.85 -15.41 -8.33
C LEU A 369 -8.73 -16.64 -8.15
N HIS A 370 -9.56 -16.99 -9.14
CA HIS A 370 -10.37 -18.17 -9.06
C HIS A 370 -9.50 -19.43 -8.91
N ARG A 371 -8.50 -19.61 -9.78
CA ARG A 371 -7.55 -20.73 -9.67
C ARG A 371 -6.82 -20.78 -8.33
N ALA A 372 -6.45 -19.61 -7.79
CA ALA A 372 -5.80 -19.55 -6.49
C ALA A 372 -6.75 -19.91 -5.35
N LEU A 373 -8.03 -19.55 -5.43
CA LEU A 373 -9.04 -19.93 -4.45
C LEU A 373 -9.33 -21.44 -4.51
N GLU A 374 -9.40 -22.03 -5.71
CA GLU A 374 -9.54 -23.49 -5.90
C GLU A 374 -8.33 -24.23 -5.31
N ASP A 375 -7.11 -23.84 -5.65
CA ASP A 375 -5.88 -24.43 -5.10
C ASP A 375 -5.81 -24.30 -3.56
N LEU A 376 -6.26 -23.15 -3.03
CA LEU A 376 -6.36 -22.94 -1.58
C LEU A 376 -7.37 -23.89 -0.93
N HIS A 377 -8.54 -24.07 -1.57
CA HIS A 377 -9.59 -24.98 -1.12
C HIS A 377 -9.09 -26.43 -1.11
N ASP A 378 -8.53 -26.88 -2.22
CA ASP A 378 -8.04 -28.25 -2.37
C ASP A 378 -6.95 -28.58 -1.34
N ARG A 379 -5.95 -27.72 -1.18
CA ARG A 379 -4.87 -27.92 -0.19
C ARG A 379 -5.38 -27.87 1.25
N ALA A 380 -6.33 -26.97 1.54
CA ALA A 380 -6.89 -26.86 2.89
C ALA A 380 -7.65 -28.13 3.30
N ARG A 381 -8.31 -28.82 2.34
CA ARG A 381 -9.02 -30.08 2.58
C ARG A 381 -8.11 -31.29 2.78
N MET A 382 -6.85 -31.21 2.35
CA MET A 382 -5.86 -32.28 2.49
C MET A 382 -5.07 -32.24 3.80
N ILE A 383 -5.20 -31.15 4.58
CA ILE A 383 -4.54 -30.98 5.88
C ILE A 383 -5.42 -31.49 7.00
#